data_b4b49e2aa21f7d155de646b4baa61a75
#
_entry.id   b4b49e2aa21f7d155de646b4baa61a75
#
_cell.length_a   1.000
_cell.length_b   1.000
_cell.length_c   1.000
_cell.angle_alpha   90.00
_cell.angle_beta   90.00
_cell.angle_gamma   90.00
#
_symmetry.space_group_name_H-M   'P 1'
#
loop_
_entity.id
_entity.type
_entity.pdbx_description
1 polymer ?
#
loop_
_entity_poly.entity_id
_entity_poly.type
_entity_poly.pdbx_seq_one_letter_code
_entity_poly.pdbx_strand_id
1 'polypeptide(L)'
;MTQYFDEQPTVPSDRRIVVWALPDGPLTITTDRGVFGHGTVDAGTKLLLLKAPTPPQPGALLDLGCGTGAIALTMARRAPASTVWAIDINARARDLCRANAQRNEIDNVTVAHPDEVPDTLRFAAIWSNPPIRVGKDALHDLLLRWLPRLRPAAQAHLVVQKHLGADSLQRWLIDHDLPTERIATGAGFRVLRACPADHSPAGHDS
;
A
#
# COMPACT_ATOMS: atom_id res chain seq x y z
N MET A 1 -1.20 -23.26 1.22
CA MET A 1 -0.40 -22.06 0.92
C MET A 1 -1.30 -21.06 0.22
N THR A 2 -1.31 -19.82 0.64
CA THR A 2 -2.19 -18.80 0.04
C THR A 2 -1.53 -18.29 -1.23
N GLN A 3 -2.08 -18.61 -2.39
CA GLN A 3 -1.54 -18.27 -3.73
C GLN A 3 -1.54 -16.75 -4.07
N TYR A 4 -1.90 -15.87 -3.11
CA TYR A 4 -1.93 -14.43 -3.32
C TYR A 4 -0.54 -13.80 -3.51
N PHE A 5 0.51 -14.51 -3.07
CA PHE A 5 1.91 -14.05 -3.13
C PHE A 5 2.72 -14.78 -4.19
N ASP A 6 2.07 -15.58 -5.03
CA ASP A 6 2.69 -16.20 -6.18
C ASP A 6 2.66 -15.23 -7.36
N GLU A 7 3.74 -15.11 -8.09
CA GLU A 7 3.83 -14.27 -9.28
C GLU A 7 2.77 -14.63 -10.32
N GLN A 8 2.45 -15.92 -10.45
CA GLN A 8 1.44 -16.46 -11.36
C GLN A 8 0.50 -17.41 -10.60
N PRO A 9 -0.64 -16.91 -10.07
CA PRO A 9 -1.58 -17.78 -9.38
C PRO A 9 -2.20 -18.82 -10.34
N THR A 10 -2.14 -20.09 -9.96
CA THR A 10 -2.64 -21.22 -10.76
C THR A 10 -4.13 -21.49 -10.59
N VAL A 11 -4.79 -20.84 -9.60
CA VAL A 11 -6.24 -20.98 -9.39
C VAL A 11 -7.04 -20.42 -10.56
N PRO A 12 -8.14 -21.10 -10.97
CA PRO A 12 -9.05 -20.60 -11.99
C PRO A 12 -9.59 -19.21 -11.63
N SER A 13 -9.75 -18.35 -12.65
CA SER A 13 -10.35 -17.03 -12.49
C SER A 13 -11.84 -17.15 -12.09
N ASP A 14 -12.27 -16.28 -11.16
CA ASP A 14 -13.66 -16.08 -10.76
C ASP A 14 -13.84 -14.58 -10.45
N ARG A 15 -14.07 -13.80 -11.49
CA ARG A 15 -14.17 -12.35 -11.37
C ARG A 15 -15.47 -11.92 -10.73
N ARG A 16 -15.37 -10.99 -9.76
CA ARG A 16 -16.52 -10.35 -9.10
C ARG A 16 -16.35 -8.86 -9.04
N ILE A 17 -17.45 -8.13 -9.10
CA ILE A 17 -17.46 -6.68 -8.96
C ILE A 17 -17.87 -6.33 -7.55
N VAL A 18 -17.11 -5.44 -6.92
CA VAL A 18 -17.37 -4.90 -5.60
C VAL A 18 -17.36 -3.37 -5.69
N VAL A 19 -18.33 -2.73 -5.06
CA VAL A 19 -18.37 -1.26 -4.98
C VAL A 19 -17.86 -0.83 -3.60
N TRP A 20 -16.80 -0.03 -3.60
CA TRP A 20 -16.24 0.60 -2.43
C TRP A 20 -16.90 1.95 -2.22
N ALA A 21 -17.78 2.07 -1.23
CA ALA A 21 -18.34 3.34 -0.82
C ALA A 21 -17.31 4.12 0.02
N LEU A 22 -16.73 5.17 -0.56
CA LEU A 22 -15.76 6.07 0.07
C LEU A 22 -16.32 7.49 0.13
N PRO A 23 -15.86 8.35 1.06
CA PRO A 23 -16.35 9.73 1.16
C PRO A 23 -16.13 10.57 -0.10
N ASP A 24 -15.09 10.28 -0.83
CA ASP A 24 -14.68 10.92 -2.09
C ASP A 24 -15.30 10.28 -3.34
N GLY A 25 -16.36 9.50 -3.14
CA GLY A 25 -17.13 8.84 -4.20
C GLY A 25 -16.85 7.34 -4.29
N PRO A 26 -17.74 6.58 -4.96
CA PRO A 26 -17.59 5.14 -5.09
C PRO A 26 -16.41 4.78 -6.02
N LEU A 27 -15.80 3.62 -5.74
CA LEU A 27 -14.90 2.92 -6.65
C LEU A 27 -15.51 1.57 -7.02
N THR A 28 -15.60 1.29 -8.31
CA THR A 28 -16.04 -0.02 -8.82
C THR A 28 -14.81 -0.89 -9.07
N ILE A 29 -14.63 -1.91 -8.24
CA ILE A 29 -13.43 -2.77 -8.26
C ILE A 29 -13.81 -4.17 -8.72
N THR A 30 -13.20 -4.63 -9.80
CA THR A 30 -13.19 -6.04 -10.18
C THR A 30 -12.15 -6.76 -9.33
N THR A 31 -12.58 -7.84 -8.69
CA THR A 31 -11.73 -8.75 -7.91
C THR A 31 -11.64 -10.09 -8.60
N ASP A 32 -10.63 -10.92 -8.28
CA ASP A 32 -10.49 -12.27 -8.82
C ASP A 32 -9.90 -13.24 -7.81
N ARG A 33 -10.11 -14.53 -7.98
CA ARG A 33 -9.39 -15.56 -7.21
C ARG A 33 -7.89 -15.46 -7.45
N GLY A 34 -7.10 -15.78 -6.42
CA GLY A 34 -5.64 -15.65 -6.47
C GLY A 34 -5.13 -14.23 -6.26
N VAL A 35 -6.04 -13.27 -6.00
CA VAL A 35 -5.70 -11.90 -5.56
C VAL A 35 -6.42 -11.60 -4.24
N PHE A 36 -5.78 -10.83 -3.38
CA PHE A 36 -6.32 -10.47 -2.07
C PHE A 36 -7.68 -9.73 -2.18
N GLY A 37 -8.61 -10.04 -1.27
CA GLY A 37 -9.91 -9.36 -1.21
C GLY A 37 -10.94 -9.85 -2.25
N HIS A 38 -10.84 -11.10 -2.73
CA HIS A 38 -11.80 -11.65 -3.69
C HIS A 38 -13.26 -11.55 -3.21
N GLY A 39 -14.09 -10.87 -4.00
CA GLY A 39 -15.53 -10.72 -3.81
C GLY A 39 -15.96 -9.89 -2.59
N THR A 40 -15.02 -9.21 -1.90
CA THR A 40 -15.31 -8.46 -0.67
C THR A 40 -14.60 -7.13 -0.62
N VAL A 41 -15.15 -6.21 0.20
CA VAL A 41 -14.45 -4.99 0.62
C VAL A 41 -13.62 -5.35 1.85
N ASP A 42 -12.30 -5.36 1.72
CA ASP A 42 -11.41 -5.63 2.86
C ASP A 42 -11.53 -4.54 3.92
N ALA A 43 -11.85 -4.95 5.15
CA ALA A 43 -12.11 -4.03 6.26
C ALA A 43 -10.85 -3.26 6.68
N GLY A 44 -9.67 -3.85 6.58
CA GLY A 44 -8.39 -3.20 6.88
C GLY A 44 -8.09 -2.11 5.86
N THR A 45 -8.13 -2.44 4.57
CA THR A 45 -7.97 -1.47 3.49
C THR A 45 -8.99 -0.33 3.61
N LYS A 46 -10.27 -0.64 3.88
CA LYS A 46 -11.28 0.40 4.09
C LYS A 46 -10.93 1.31 5.27
N LEU A 47 -10.46 0.77 6.38
CA LEU A 47 -10.04 1.56 7.53
C LEU A 47 -8.88 2.50 7.15
N LEU A 48 -7.87 2.00 6.41
CA LEU A 48 -6.77 2.81 5.92
C LEU A 48 -7.29 3.97 5.07
N LEU A 49 -8.13 3.71 4.06
CA LEU A 49 -8.67 4.71 3.16
C LEU A 49 -9.52 5.79 3.85
N LEU A 50 -10.17 5.43 4.97
CA LEU A 50 -10.98 6.36 5.77
C LEU A 50 -10.16 7.19 6.76
N LYS A 51 -8.96 6.74 7.15
CA LYS A 51 -8.18 7.32 8.26
C LYS A 51 -6.85 7.92 7.83
N ALA A 52 -6.27 7.48 6.71
CA ALA A 52 -5.09 8.11 6.17
C ALA A 52 -5.40 9.52 5.67
N PRO A 53 -4.49 10.50 5.84
CA PRO A 53 -4.66 11.86 5.36
C PRO A 53 -4.69 11.89 3.83
N THR A 54 -5.11 13.01 3.25
CA THR A 54 -4.95 13.22 1.80
C THR A 54 -3.48 13.10 1.43
N PRO A 55 -3.13 12.30 0.39
CA PRO A 55 -1.75 12.19 -0.03
C PRO A 55 -1.18 13.54 -0.49
N PRO A 56 0.13 13.81 -0.26
CA PRO A 56 0.75 15.04 -0.74
C PRO A 56 0.82 15.05 -2.27
N GLN A 57 0.75 16.28 -2.84
CA GLN A 57 0.90 16.50 -4.28
C GLN A 57 1.57 17.85 -4.57
N PRO A 58 2.32 17.99 -5.68
CA PRO A 58 2.66 16.91 -6.62
C PRO A 58 3.75 15.97 -6.08
N GLY A 59 3.82 14.75 -6.65
CA GLY A 59 4.89 13.82 -6.31
C GLY A 59 4.64 12.39 -6.77
N ALA A 60 5.62 11.54 -6.53
CA ALA A 60 5.46 10.10 -6.67
C ALA A 60 4.86 9.53 -5.36
N LEU A 61 3.82 8.74 -5.49
CA LEU A 61 3.16 8.02 -4.39
C LEU A 61 3.32 6.52 -4.63
N LEU A 62 3.28 5.70 -3.58
CA LEU A 62 3.40 4.25 -3.69
C LEU A 62 2.25 3.54 -2.99
N ASP A 63 1.58 2.64 -3.72
CA ASP A 63 0.75 1.56 -3.16
C ASP A 63 1.57 0.27 -3.19
N LEU A 64 2.03 -0.18 -2.02
CA LEU A 64 2.91 -1.34 -1.86
C LEU A 64 2.07 -2.61 -1.63
N GLY A 65 2.07 -3.51 -2.61
CA GLY A 65 1.19 -4.68 -2.65
C GLY A 65 -0.21 -4.27 -3.09
N CYS A 66 -0.34 -3.75 -4.30
CA CYS A 66 -1.56 -3.05 -4.74
C CYS A 66 -2.80 -3.96 -4.88
N GLY A 67 -2.62 -5.27 -5.02
CA GLY A 67 -3.72 -6.20 -5.20
C GLY A 67 -4.65 -5.76 -6.35
N THR A 68 -5.92 -5.51 -6.03
CA THR A 68 -6.92 -5.04 -7.00
C THR A 68 -6.85 -3.54 -7.31
N GLY A 69 -5.97 -2.79 -6.64
CA GLY A 69 -5.75 -1.36 -6.86
C GLY A 69 -6.60 -0.42 -5.99
N ALA A 70 -7.35 -0.91 -5.01
CA ALA A 70 -8.25 -0.05 -4.22
C ALA A 70 -7.52 1.12 -3.52
N ILE A 71 -6.31 0.88 -3.00
CA ILE A 71 -5.48 1.92 -2.38
C ILE A 71 -4.94 2.86 -3.46
N ALA A 72 -4.31 2.33 -4.52
CA ALA A 72 -3.74 3.13 -5.59
C ALA A 72 -4.76 4.08 -6.23
N LEU A 73 -5.95 3.57 -6.57
CA LEU A 73 -7.01 4.35 -7.19
C LEU A 73 -7.55 5.45 -6.27
N THR A 74 -7.64 5.16 -4.97
CA THR A 74 -8.03 6.17 -3.98
C THR A 74 -6.95 7.26 -3.85
N MET A 75 -5.67 6.89 -3.77
CA MET A 75 -4.57 7.85 -3.75
C MET A 75 -4.56 8.73 -5.00
N ALA A 76 -4.73 8.12 -6.17
CA ALA A 76 -4.73 8.81 -7.47
C ALA A 76 -5.87 9.84 -7.59
N ARG A 77 -7.07 9.47 -7.14
CA ARG A 77 -8.22 10.36 -7.11
C ARG A 77 -8.01 11.55 -6.16
N ARG A 78 -7.40 11.30 -4.98
CA ARG A 78 -7.14 12.32 -3.96
C ARG A 78 -5.96 13.22 -4.28
N ALA A 79 -5.05 12.77 -5.14
CA ALA A 79 -3.84 13.51 -5.53
C ALA A 79 -3.67 13.53 -7.06
N PRO A 80 -4.56 14.22 -7.80
CA PRO A 80 -4.57 14.17 -9.27
C PRO A 80 -3.29 14.76 -9.91
N ALA A 81 -2.56 15.63 -9.22
CA ALA A 81 -1.27 16.15 -9.69
C ALA A 81 -0.07 15.25 -9.38
N SER A 82 -0.30 14.06 -8.83
CA SER A 82 0.73 13.08 -8.48
C SER A 82 0.66 11.85 -9.37
N THR A 83 1.78 11.12 -9.52
CA THR A 83 1.80 9.79 -10.12
C THR A 83 1.79 8.74 -9.00
N VAL A 84 0.84 7.81 -9.04
CA VAL A 84 0.76 6.69 -8.10
C VAL A 84 1.39 5.45 -8.72
N TRP A 85 2.46 4.96 -8.11
CA TRP A 85 3.04 3.66 -8.42
C TRP A 85 2.27 2.59 -7.65
N ALA A 86 1.60 1.69 -8.37
CA ALA A 86 0.89 0.55 -7.82
C ALA A 86 1.70 -0.71 -8.12
N ILE A 87 2.35 -1.27 -7.10
CA ILE A 87 3.25 -2.41 -7.33
C ILE A 87 2.75 -3.69 -6.66
N ASP A 88 2.92 -4.79 -7.37
CA ASP A 88 2.62 -6.14 -6.87
C ASP A 88 3.47 -7.17 -7.61
N ILE A 89 3.91 -8.23 -6.91
CA ILE A 89 4.59 -9.37 -7.55
C ILE A 89 3.62 -10.22 -8.38
N ASN A 90 2.35 -10.28 -7.97
CA ASN A 90 1.30 -11.06 -8.60
C ASN A 90 0.85 -10.41 -9.92
N ALA A 91 1.08 -11.07 -11.05
CA ALA A 91 0.72 -10.59 -12.37
C ALA A 91 -0.80 -10.34 -12.51
N ARG A 92 -1.64 -11.25 -11.96
CA ARG A 92 -3.10 -11.10 -11.98
C ARG A 92 -3.56 -9.88 -11.19
N ALA A 93 -2.90 -9.56 -10.07
CA ALA A 93 -3.17 -8.34 -9.30
C ALA A 93 -2.86 -7.10 -10.14
N ARG A 94 -1.70 -7.04 -10.79
CA ARG A 94 -1.33 -5.94 -11.68
C ARG A 94 -2.33 -5.74 -12.82
N ASP A 95 -2.79 -6.81 -13.46
CA ASP A 95 -3.78 -6.75 -14.54
C ASP A 95 -5.14 -6.26 -14.04
N LEU A 96 -5.57 -6.71 -12.86
CA LEU A 96 -6.79 -6.19 -12.23
C LEU A 96 -6.67 -4.72 -11.87
N CYS A 97 -5.55 -4.30 -11.32
CA CYS A 97 -5.30 -2.90 -10.97
C CYS A 97 -5.39 -1.99 -12.22
N ARG A 98 -4.76 -2.39 -13.35
CA ARG A 98 -4.86 -1.65 -14.62
C ARG A 98 -6.32 -1.58 -15.13
N ALA A 99 -7.03 -2.71 -15.15
CA ALA A 99 -8.42 -2.77 -15.59
C ALA A 99 -9.34 -1.92 -14.69
N ASN A 100 -9.09 -1.91 -13.39
CA ASN A 100 -9.84 -1.11 -12.43
C ASN A 100 -9.53 0.39 -12.56
N ALA A 101 -8.29 0.78 -12.85
CA ALA A 101 -7.92 2.16 -13.15
C ALA A 101 -8.69 2.66 -14.38
N GLN A 102 -8.67 1.89 -15.48
CA GLN A 102 -9.40 2.22 -16.69
C GLN A 102 -10.92 2.32 -16.45
N ARG A 103 -11.50 1.36 -15.71
CA ARG A 103 -12.95 1.35 -15.38
C ARG A 103 -13.39 2.58 -14.59
N ASN A 104 -12.53 3.11 -13.73
CA ASN A 104 -12.82 4.28 -12.89
C ASN A 104 -12.29 5.59 -13.49
N GLU A 105 -11.83 5.57 -14.75
CA GLU A 105 -11.33 6.74 -15.50
C GLU A 105 -10.17 7.45 -14.74
N ILE A 106 -9.26 6.66 -14.17
CA ILE A 106 -8.08 7.13 -13.43
C ILE A 106 -6.84 6.84 -14.25
N ASP A 107 -6.11 7.86 -14.68
CA ASP A 107 -4.99 7.80 -15.63
C ASP A 107 -3.61 8.07 -14.99
N ASN A 108 -3.57 8.58 -13.76
CA ASN A 108 -2.33 8.90 -13.04
C ASN A 108 -1.79 7.73 -12.19
N VAL A 109 -2.08 6.47 -12.58
CA VAL A 109 -1.59 5.24 -11.93
C VAL A 109 -0.62 4.50 -12.86
N THR A 110 0.60 4.27 -12.38
CA THR A 110 1.60 3.41 -13.03
C THR A 110 1.64 2.06 -12.32
N VAL A 111 1.18 1.00 -13.00
CA VAL A 111 1.16 -0.36 -12.44
C VAL A 111 2.39 -1.13 -12.91
N ALA A 112 3.21 -1.60 -11.96
CA ALA A 112 4.50 -2.20 -12.24
C ALA A 112 4.80 -3.45 -11.38
N HIS A 113 5.74 -4.28 -11.84
CA HIS A 113 6.43 -5.22 -10.96
C HIS A 113 7.39 -4.45 -10.04
N PRO A 114 7.63 -4.90 -8.79
CA PRO A 114 8.56 -4.21 -7.89
C PRO A 114 9.95 -3.93 -8.45
N ASP A 115 10.46 -4.78 -9.33
CA ASP A 115 11.78 -4.65 -9.94
C ASP A 115 11.81 -3.70 -11.16
N GLU A 116 10.65 -3.27 -11.63
CA GLU A 116 10.52 -2.26 -12.70
C GLU A 116 10.56 -0.82 -12.18
N VAL A 117 10.50 -0.63 -10.86
CA VAL A 117 10.51 0.71 -10.24
C VAL A 117 11.94 1.23 -10.13
N PRO A 118 12.27 2.38 -10.75
CA PRO A 118 13.62 2.92 -10.70
C PRO A 118 14.14 3.08 -9.26
N ASP A 119 15.36 2.63 -8.98
CA ASP A 119 15.96 2.67 -7.64
C ASP A 119 16.16 4.08 -7.09
N THR A 120 16.30 5.05 -7.97
CA THR A 120 16.45 6.46 -7.63
C THR A 120 15.15 7.15 -7.26
N LEU A 121 13.99 6.51 -7.54
CA LEU A 121 12.68 7.09 -7.25
C LEU A 121 12.44 7.19 -5.75
N ARG A 122 11.99 8.35 -5.29
CA ARG A 122 11.64 8.63 -3.90
C ARG A 122 10.18 9.06 -3.79
N PHE A 123 9.48 8.54 -2.78
CA PHE A 123 8.03 8.68 -2.64
C PHE A 123 7.67 9.77 -1.63
N ALA A 124 6.66 10.56 -1.96
CA ALA A 124 6.06 11.55 -1.08
C ALA A 124 5.08 10.90 -0.06
N ALA A 125 4.57 9.71 -0.38
CA ALA A 125 3.84 8.86 0.57
C ALA A 125 3.89 7.40 0.10
N ILE A 126 3.85 6.47 1.07
CA ILE A 126 3.69 5.02 0.84
C ILE A 126 2.47 4.55 1.63
N TRP A 127 1.50 3.94 0.94
CA TRP A 127 0.39 3.27 1.61
C TRP A 127 0.44 1.77 1.33
N SER A 128 0.02 0.95 2.30
CA SER A 128 0.02 -0.49 2.15
C SER A 128 -0.97 -1.20 3.08
N ASN A 129 -1.56 -2.26 2.58
CA ASN A 129 -2.08 -3.36 3.37
C ASN A 129 -1.10 -4.54 3.17
N PRO A 130 0.01 -4.58 3.92
CA PRO A 130 1.11 -5.46 3.60
C PRO A 130 0.76 -6.93 3.80
N PRO A 131 1.42 -7.86 3.07
CA PRO A 131 1.13 -9.29 3.11
C PRO A 131 1.68 -9.96 4.38
N ILE A 132 1.04 -9.76 5.54
CA ILE A 132 1.52 -10.28 6.83
C ILE A 132 1.63 -11.81 6.85
N ARG A 133 0.85 -12.52 6.02
CA ARG A 133 0.83 -13.99 5.97
C ARG A 133 2.02 -14.63 5.24
N VAL A 134 2.88 -13.86 4.60
CA VAL A 134 4.12 -14.38 3.97
C VAL A 134 5.17 -14.80 4.99
N GLY A 135 4.97 -14.45 6.25
CA GLY A 135 5.94 -14.63 7.33
C GLY A 135 6.59 -13.33 7.74
N LYS A 136 7.16 -13.33 8.94
CA LYS A 136 7.69 -12.14 9.59
C LYS A 136 8.91 -11.60 8.85
N ASP A 137 9.82 -12.47 8.47
CA ASP A 137 11.07 -12.08 7.81
C ASP A 137 10.82 -11.49 6.42
N ALA A 138 9.99 -12.14 5.59
CA ALA A 138 9.62 -11.62 4.28
C ALA A 138 8.88 -10.28 4.34
N LEU A 139 8.04 -10.06 5.37
CA LEU A 139 7.41 -8.76 5.62
C LEU A 139 8.44 -7.70 5.99
N HIS A 140 9.39 -8.04 6.85
CA HIS A 140 10.46 -7.14 7.28
C HIS A 140 11.35 -6.74 6.09
N ASP A 141 11.78 -7.70 5.27
CA ASP A 141 12.57 -7.46 4.06
C ASP A 141 11.83 -6.54 3.09
N LEU A 142 10.52 -6.77 2.89
CA LEU A 142 9.67 -5.91 2.07
C LEU A 142 9.69 -4.47 2.58
N LEU A 143 9.47 -4.26 3.88
CA LEU A 143 9.41 -2.92 4.46
C LEU A 143 10.79 -2.23 4.45
N LEU A 144 11.89 -2.95 4.73
CA LEU A 144 13.25 -2.44 4.63
C LEU A 144 13.66 -2.05 3.21
N ARG A 145 13.12 -2.73 2.20
CA ARG A 145 13.34 -2.35 0.80
C ARG A 145 12.64 -1.04 0.43
N TRP A 146 11.42 -0.80 0.93
CA TRP A 146 10.57 0.27 0.41
C TRP A 146 10.47 1.50 1.30
N LEU A 147 10.43 1.38 2.63
CA LEU A 147 10.27 2.52 3.52
C LEU A 147 11.44 3.51 3.48
N PRO A 148 12.73 3.09 3.31
CA PRO A 148 13.83 4.02 3.13
C PRO A 148 13.76 4.86 1.83
N ARG A 149 12.84 4.52 0.92
CA ARG A 149 12.58 5.28 -0.31
C ARG A 149 11.58 6.43 -0.12
N LEU A 150 11.10 6.65 1.09
CA LEU A 150 10.37 7.88 1.43
C LEU A 150 11.28 9.10 1.29
N ARG A 151 10.71 10.22 0.84
CA ARG A 151 11.38 11.53 0.89
C ARG A 151 11.53 11.96 2.35
N PRO A 152 12.45 12.91 2.67
CA PRO A 152 12.48 13.55 3.98
C PRO A 152 11.08 14.07 4.36
N ALA A 153 10.68 13.89 5.62
CA ALA A 153 9.38 14.25 6.18
C ALA A 153 8.15 13.55 5.55
N ALA A 154 8.32 12.66 4.56
CA ALA A 154 7.24 11.86 3.99
C ALA A 154 6.82 10.75 4.95
N GLN A 155 5.62 10.21 4.76
CA GLN A 155 5.01 9.25 5.67
C GLN A 155 4.55 7.97 4.95
N ALA A 156 4.74 6.84 5.62
CA ALA A 156 4.08 5.60 5.25
C ALA A 156 2.85 5.37 6.13
N HIS A 157 1.78 4.86 5.52
CA HIS A 157 0.56 4.43 6.22
C HIS A 157 0.33 2.95 5.95
N LEU A 158 0.42 2.14 7.00
CA LEU A 158 0.32 0.70 6.93
C LEU A 158 -0.91 0.24 7.71
N VAL A 159 -1.79 -0.57 7.11
CA VAL A 159 -2.87 -1.21 7.84
C VAL A 159 -2.52 -2.63 8.18
N VAL A 160 -2.64 -2.99 9.47
CA VAL A 160 -2.19 -4.28 10.00
C VAL A 160 -3.26 -4.87 10.90
N GLN A 161 -3.56 -6.15 10.72
CA GLN A 161 -4.50 -6.85 11.58
C GLN A 161 -3.92 -7.01 12.99
N LYS A 162 -4.70 -6.63 14.03
CA LYS A 162 -4.27 -6.61 15.43
C LYS A 162 -3.67 -7.96 15.87
N HIS A 163 -4.38 -9.06 15.57
CA HIS A 163 -3.97 -10.40 15.99
C HIS A 163 -2.83 -11.02 15.18
N LEU A 164 -2.46 -10.38 14.05
CA LEU A 164 -1.35 -10.83 13.20
C LEU A 164 -0.06 -10.02 13.44
N GLY A 165 0.05 -9.35 14.59
CA GLY A 165 1.30 -8.75 15.02
C GLY A 165 1.43 -7.23 14.83
N ALA A 166 0.34 -6.47 14.79
CA ALA A 166 0.40 -5.01 14.63
C ALA A 166 1.30 -4.32 15.67
N ASP A 167 1.23 -4.74 16.95
CA ASP A 167 2.07 -4.16 18.02
C ASP A 167 3.54 -4.58 17.89
N SER A 168 3.78 -5.81 17.45
CA SER A 168 5.13 -6.33 17.19
C SER A 168 5.77 -5.60 16.02
N LEU A 169 5.01 -5.37 14.93
CA LEU A 169 5.49 -4.62 13.77
C LEU A 169 5.78 -3.16 14.13
N GLN A 170 4.92 -2.51 14.91
CA GLN A 170 5.15 -1.13 15.35
C GLN A 170 6.47 -1.00 16.13
N ARG A 171 6.72 -1.90 17.09
CA ARG A 171 7.99 -1.91 17.85
C ARG A 171 9.18 -2.16 16.92
N TRP A 172 9.07 -3.15 16.04
CA TRP A 172 10.14 -3.48 15.10
C TRP A 172 10.49 -2.30 14.18
N LEU A 173 9.50 -1.56 13.68
CA LEU A 173 9.74 -0.36 12.88
C LEU A 173 10.49 0.72 13.68
N ILE A 174 10.09 0.96 14.93
CA ILE A 174 10.78 1.91 15.82
C ILE A 174 12.23 1.49 16.05
N ASP A 175 12.47 0.20 16.30
CA ASP A 175 13.81 -0.36 16.53
C ASP A 175 14.70 -0.29 15.26
N HIS A 176 14.12 0.01 14.08
CA HIS A 176 14.82 0.14 12.77
C HIS A 176 14.80 1.59 12.25
N ASP A 177 14.85 2.58 13.13
CA ASP A 177 14.91 4.00 12.80
C ASP A 177 13.73 4.52 11.95
N LEU A 178 12.57 3.89 12.14
CA LEU A 178 11.29 4.28 11.53
C LEU A 178 10.29 4.63 12.65
N PRO A 179 10.38 5.82 13.27
CA PRO A 179 9.41 6.28 14.25
C PRO A 179 7.99 6.03 13.79
N THR A 180 7.25 5.24 14.59
CA THR A 180 5.95 4.72 14.17
C THR A 180 4.91 4.93 15.26
N GLU A 181 3.79 5.51 14.89
CA GLU A 181 2.64 5.67 15.78
C GLU A 181 1.39 5.01 15.21
N ARG A 182 0.46 4.70 16.08
CA ARG A 182 -0.86 4.20 15.72
C ARG A 182 -1.83 5.37 15.61
N ILE A 183 -2.29 5.67 14.40
CA ILE A 183 -3.21 6.77 14.12
C ILE A 183 -4.69 6.37 14.16
N ALA A 184 -5.00 5.07 13.97
CA ALA A 184 -6.38 4.57 14.04
C ALA A 184 -6.45 3.10 14.44
N THR A 185 -7.63 2.72 14.98
CA THR A 185 -7.99 1.32 15.26
C THR A 185 -9.46 1.11 14.88
N GLY A 186 -9.78 0.02 14.23
CA GLY A 186 -11.14 -0.36 13.87
C GLY A 186 -11.22 -1.72 13.20
N ALA A 187 -12.36 -2.39 13.27
CA ALA A 187 -12.62 -3.69 12.62
C ALA A 187 -11.53 -4.75 12.83
N GLY A 188 -10.85 -4.76 13.98
CA GLY A 188 -9.75 -5.68 14.25
C GLY A 188 -8.41 -5.31 13.64
N PHE A 189 -8.28 -4.12 13.03
CA PHE A 189 -7.07 -3.60 12.40
C PHE A 189 -6.54 -2.35 13.12
N ARG A 190 -5.28 -2.03 12.86
CA ARG A 190 -4.61 -0.78 13.24
C ARG A 190 -4.03 -0.13 12.01
N VAL A 191 -4.12 1.20 11.93
CA VAL A 191 -3.39 2.01 10.96
C VAL A 191 -2.19 2.59 11.67
N LEU A 192 -1.01 2.23 11.17
CA LEU A 192 0.28 2.71 11.63
C LEU A 192 0.78 3.80 10.68
N ARG A 193 1.31 4.88 11.22
CA ARG A 193 2.03 5.92 10.50
C ARG A 193 3.51 5.80 10.85
N ALA A 194 4.35 5.53 9.86
CA ALA A 194 5.80 5.48 10.00
C ALA A 194 6.45 6.62 9.22
N CYS A 195 7.47 7.23 9.78
CA CYS A 195 8.26 8.29 9.17
C CYS A 195 9.74 7.87 9.16
N PRO A 196 10.55 8.22 8.15
CA PRO A 196 12.00 8.11 8.27
C PRO A 196 12.47 8.97 9.44
N ALA A 197 13.43 8.49 10.23
CA ALA A 197 14.13 9.36 11.17
C ALA A 197 14.76 10.52 10.40
N ASP A 198 14.60 11.75 10.89
CA ASP A 198 15.25 12.92 10.30
C ASP A 198 16.77 12.75 10.42
N HIS A 199 17.39 12.26 9.36
CA HIS A 199 18.81 12.34 9.19
C HIS A 199 19.13 13.77 8.69
N SER A 200 18.96 14.77 9.56
CA SER A 200 19.64 16.04 9.36
C SER A 200 21.12 15.72 9.40
N PRO A 201 21.92 16.03 8.35
CA PRO A 201 23.36 15.91 8.45
C PRO A 201 23.79 16.73 9.66
N ALA A 202 24.39 16.08 10.66
CA ALA A 202 24.97 16.75 11.80
C ALA A 202 25.85 17.87 11.27
N GLY A 203 25.47 19.12 11.58
CA GLY A 203 26.25 20.29 11.22
C GLY A 203 27.67 20.09 11.70
N HIS A 204 28.58 20.00 10.76
CA HIS A 204 29.99 20.23 11.03
C HIS A 204 30.14 21.73 11.25
N ASP A 205 29.92 22.17 12.49
CA ASP A 205 30.44 23.43 12.96
C ASP A 205 31.96 23.22 13.16
N SER A 206 32.70 23.83 12.27
CA SER A 206 34.14 24.03 12.40
C SER A 206 34.41 25.49 12.73
#